data_1b25227c9e3684301ecf3f9fcc36cf34
#
_entry.id   1b25227c9e3684301ecf3f9fcc36cf34
#
_cell.length_a   1.000
_cell.length_b   1.000
_cell.length_c   1.000
_cell.angle_alpha   90.00
_cell.angle_beta   90.00
_cell.angle_gamma   90.00
#
_symmetry.space_group_name_H-M   'P 1'
#
loop_
_entity.id
_entity.type
_entity.pdbx_description
1 polymer ?
#
loop_
_entity_poly.entity_id
_entity_poly.type
_entity_poly.pdbx_seq_one_letter_code
_entity_poly.pdbx_strand_id
1 'polypeptide(L)'
;TDNYVFDSSIEAITNREFFKKRGVIMPQYEITTELSTIGNIPEGEIGYIQLKYDMKNRNYSEFMAVINAIAKNERFDYISSLTASKIKGSNGKLNINLIYTNLGMILE
;
A
#
# COMPACT_ATOMS: atom_id res chain seq x y z
N THR A 1 -7.38 -0.56 -27.65
CA THR A 1 -7.65 -0.05 -26.32
C THR A 1 -7.00 -0.92 -25.27
N ASP A 2 -6.13 -0.31 -24.48
CA ASP A 2 -5.48 -1.00 -23.41
C ASP A 2 -6.51 -1.34 -22.33
N ASN A 3 -6.68 -2.64 -22.10
CA ASN A 3 -7.54 -3.09 -21.03
C ASN A 3 -6.77 -3.03 -19.71
N TYR A 4 -6.96 -1.94 -18.98
CA TYR A 4 -6.42 -1.87 -17.63
C TYR A 4 -7.24 -2.77 -16.72
N VAL A 5 -6.58 -3.74 -16.11
CA VAL A 5 -7.22 -4.63 -15.14
C VAL A 5 -6.82 -4.16 -13.75
N PHE A 6 -7.81 -3.70 -13.00
CA PHE A 6 -7.61 -3.27 -11.62
C PHE A 6 -7.77 -4.48 -10.71
N ASP A 7 -6.66 -5.10 -10.34
CA ASP A 7 -6.66 -6.26 -9.45
C ASP A 7 -5.51 -6.19 -8.44
N SER A 8 -5.60 -7.03 -7.41
CA SER A 8 -4.66 -6.99 -6.29
C SER A 8 -3.23 -7.33 -6.72
N SER A 9 -3.05 -8.23 -7.69
CA SER A 9 -1.69 -8.60 -8.14
C SER A 9 -0.99 -7.44 -8.83
N ILE A 10 -1.71 -6.75 -9.70
CA ILE A 10 -1.17 -5.59 -10.42
C ILE A 10 -0.88 -4.45 -9.46
N GLU A 11 -1.81 -4.18 -8.54
CA GLU A 11 -1.62 -3.12 -7.56
C GLU A 11 -0.49 -3.43 -6.58
N ALA A 12 -0.31 -4.69 -6.22
CA ALA A 12 0.81 -5.10 -5.37
C ALA A 12 2.16 -4.86 -6.07
N ILE A 13 2.25 -5.15 -7.36
CA ILE A 13 3.46 -4.87 -8.15
C ILE A 13 3.71 -3.37 -8.21
N THR A 14 2.68 -2.59 -8.46
CA THR A 14 2.77 -1.13 -8.53
C THR A 14 3.23 -0.54 -7.21
N ASN A 15 2.66 -1.00 -6.10
CA ASN A 15 3.07 -0.56 -4.76
C ASN A 15 4.52 -0.92 -4.49
N ARG A 16 4.93 -2.14 -4.80
CA ARG A 16 6.30 -2.60 -4.59
C ARG A 16 7.30 -1.71 -5.31
N GLU A 17 7.05 -1.40 -6.58
CA GLU A 17 7.94 -0.56 -7.36
C GLU A 17 7.95 0.89 -6.86
N PHE A 18 6.79 1.41 -6.47
CA PHE A 18 6.68 2.75 -5.90
C PHE A 18 7.54 2.90 -4.64
N PHE A 19 7.43 1.96 -3.71
CA PHE A 19 8.19 2.00 -2.46
C PHE A 19 9.67 1.70 -2.69
N LYS A 20 9.98 0.78 -3.59
CA LYS A 20 11.38 0.42 -3.91
C LYS A 20 12.16 1.62 -4.42
N LYS A 21 11.57 2.42 -5.27
CA LYS A 21 12.21 3.65 -5.78
C LYS A 21 12.53 4.64 -4.67
N ARG A 22 11.88 4.52 -3.54
CA ARG A 22 12.03 5.40 -2.38
C ARG A 22 12.78 4.74 -1.23
N GLY A 23 13.46 3.63 -1.52
CA GLY A 23 14.32 2.97 -0.55
C GLY A 23 13.61 2.04 0.40
N VAL A 24 12.38 1.65 0.11
CA VAL A 24 11.61 0.74 0.96
C VAL A 24 11.36 -0.56 0.22
N ILE A 25 11.84 -1.66 0.81
CA ILE A 25 11.58 -3.00 0.28
C ILE A 25 10.34 -3.54 0.95
N MET A 26 9.26 -3.71 0.17
CA MET A 26 8.01 -4.21 0.69
C MET A 26 8.06 -5.73 0.88
N PRO A 27 7.49 -6.23 1.99
CA PRO A 27 7.37 -7.66 2.21
C PRO A 27 6.23 -8.24 1.38
N GLN A 28 5.96 -9.52 1.55
CA GLN A 28 4.79 -10.14 0.97
C GLN A 28 3.53 -9.48 1.51
N TYR A 29 2.54 -9.32 0.65
CA TYR A 29 1.29 -8.68 1.04
C TYR A 29 0.22 -9.72 1.39
N GLU A 30 -0.77 -9.25 2.16
CA GLU A 30 -1.98 -10.01 2.45
C GLU A 30 -3.16 -9.17 1.95
N ILE A 31 -4.09 -9.82 1.25
CA ILE A 31 -5.28 -9.13 0.77
C ILE A 31 -6.27 -9.04 1.93
N THR A 32 -6.55 -7.82 2.41
CA THR A 32 -7.53 -7.60 3.48
C THR A 32 -8.90 -7.22 2.93
N THR A 33 -8.93 -6.59 1.76
CA THR A 33 -10.18 -6.32 1.05
C THR A 33 -9.93 -6.53 -0.43
N GLU A 34 -10.63 -7.48 -1.02
CA GLU A 34 -10.62 -7.66 -2.46
C GLU A 34 -11.42 -6.53 -3.11
N LEU A 35 -11.37 -6.47 -4.42
CA LEU A 35 -12.00 -5.39 -5.18
C LEU A 35 -13.43 -5.13 -4.71
N SER A 36 -13.65 -3.91 -4.21
CA SER A 36 -14.95 -3.44 -3.74
C SER A 36 -15.26 -2.10 -4.38
N THR A 37 -16.53 -1.81 -4.54
CA THR A 37 -16.99 -0.57 -5.18
C THR A 37 -17.36 0.44 -4.10
N ILE A 38 -16.89 1.69 -4.27
CA ILE A 38 -17.27 2.79 -3.38
C ILE A 38 -18.17 3.83 -4.05
N GLY A 39 -18.35 3.76 -5.37
CA GLY A 39 -19.22 4.69 -6.07
C GLY A 39 -19.25 4.45 -7.55
N ASN A 40 -20.16 5.14 -8.21
CA ASN A 40 -20.32 5.08 -9.65
C ASN A 40 -20.15 6.46 -10.26
N ILE A 41 -19.52 6.52 -11.43
CA ILE A 41 -19.42 7.70 -12.26
C ILE A 41 -19.88 7.32 -13.67
N PRO A 42 -20.17 8.29 -14.56
CA PRO A 42 -20.64 7.94 -15.90
C PRO A 42 -19.74 7.00 -16.67
N GLU A 43 -18.43 7.05 -16.43
CA GLU A 43 -17.42 6.25 -17.13
C GLU A 43 -17.26 4.83 -16.56
N GLY A 44 -17.83 4.55 -15.38
CA GLY A 44 -17.70 3.23 -14.76
C GLY A 44 -17.89 3.28 -13.25
N GLU A 45 -17.22 2.40 -12.55
CA GLU A 45 -17.29 2.30 -11.09
C GLU A 45 -15.94 2.69 -10.49
N ILE A 46 -15.99 3.34 -9.33
CA ILE A 46 -14.78 3.59 -8.53
C ILE A 46 -14.64 2.45 -7.55
N GLY A 47 -13.55 1.73 -7.65
CA GLY A 47 -13.26 0.60 -6.80
C GLY A 47 -12.04 0.80 -5.93
N TYR A 48 -11.86 -0.07 -4.96
CA TYR A 48 -10.68 -0.07 -4.12
C TYR A 48 -10.25 -1.48 -3.75
N ILE A 49 -8.96 -1.60 -3.47
CA ILE A 49 -8.32 -2.84 -3.00
C ILE A 49 -7.48 -2.47 -1.81
N GLN A 50 -7.51 -3.28 -0.75
CA GLN A 50 -6.67 -3.06 0.41
C GLN A 50 -5.67 -4.18 0.56
N LEU A 51 -4.41 -3.81 0.71
CA LEU A 51 -3.30 -4.74 0.89
C LEU A 51 -2.61 -4.43 2.21
N LYS A 52 -2.37 -5.46 2.99
CA LYS A 52 -1.68 -5.36 4.27
C LYS A 52 -0.23 -5.81 4.11
N TYR A 53 0.68 -5.02 4.65
CA TYR A 53 2.10 -5.31 4.65
C TYR A 53 2.61 -5.33 6.08
N ASP A 54 3.17 -6.47 6.50
CA ASP A 54 3.79 -6.61 7.81
C ASP A 54 5.30 -6.53 7.65
N MET A 55 5.87 -5.40 8.02
CA MET A 55 7.31 -5.19 7.94
C MET A 55 7.92 -5.45 9.31
N LYS A 56 8.68 -6.54 9.41
CA LYS A 56 9.25 -6.98 10.67
C LYS A 56 10.70 -6.51 10.81
N ASN A 57 11.08 -6.17 12.04
CA ASN A 57 12.47 -5.93 12.42
C ASN A 57 13.11 -4.80 11.59
N ARG A 58 12.44 -3.68 11.48
CA ARG A 58 12.91 -2.52 10.70
C ARG A 58 13.50 -1.47 11.61
N ASN A 59 14.48 -0.72 11.11
CA ASN A 59 15.06 0.37 11.89
C ASN A 59 14.23 1.66 11.71
N TYR A 60 14.56 2.69 12.50
CA TYR A 60 13.83 3.94 12.47
C TYR A 60 13.93 4.64 11.11
N SER A 61 15.09 4.57 10.45
CA SER A 61 15.26 5.21 9.15
C SER A 61 14.39 4.56 8.07
N GLU A 62 14.16 3.25 8.15
CA GLU A 62 13.24 2.56 7.25
C GLU A 62 11.79 3.00 7.50
N PHE A 63 11.42 3.18 8.77
CA PHE A 63 10.10 3.72 9.12
C PHE A 63 9.91 5.13 8.55
N MET A 64 10.92 5.98 8.69
CA MET A 64 10.86 7.34 8.12
C MET A 64 10.81 7.31 6.60
N ALA A 65 11.48 6.35 5.97
CA ALA A 65 11.39 6.18 4.51
C ALA A 65 9.97 5.84 4.06
N VAL A 66 9.26 5.00 4.83
CA VAL A 66 7.86 4.68 4.56
C VAL A 66 7.01 5.96 4.66
N ILE A 67 7.17 6.71 5.75
CA ILE A 67 6.44 7.97 5.96
C ILE A 67 6.69 8.94 4.79
N ASN A 68 7.94 9.11 4.40
CA ASN A 68 8.31 10.02 3.33
C ASN A 68 7.76 9.57 1.97
N ALA A 69 7.77 8.27 1.70
CA ALA A 69 7.21 7.73 0.46
C ALA A 69 5.72 8.04 0.36
N ILE A 70 5.01 7.86 1.46
CA ILE A 70 3.58 8.15 1.55
C ILE A 70 3.30 9.63 1.33
N ALA A 71 4.08 10.49 1.97
CA ALA A 71 3.89 11.93 1.87
C ALA A 71 4.10 12.46 0.45
N LYS A 72 4.87 11.74 -0.36
CA LYS A 72 5.16 12.12 -1.75
C LYS A 72 4.30 11.39 -2.77
N ASN A 73 3.30 10.66 -2.33
CA ASN A 73 2.43 9.92 -3.23
C ASN A 73 1.48 10.89 -3.94
N GLU A 74 1.61 10.96 -5.26
CA GLU A 74 0.75 11.81 -6.11
C GLU A 74 -0.45 11.02 -6.66
N ARG A 75 -0.56 9.75 -6.32
CA ARG A 75 -1.69 8.91 -6.73
C ARG A 75 -2.87 9.14 -5.80
N PHE A 76 -4.04 8.67 -6.21
CA PHE A 76 -5.24 8.72 -5.38
C PHE A 76 -5.25 7.68 -4.26
N ASP A 77 -4.26 6.81 -4.24
CA ASP A 77 -4.12 5.80 -3.20
C ASP A 77 -3.85 6.44 -1.84
N TYR A 78 -4.25 5.76 -0.78
CA TYR A 78 -4.01 6.27 0.56
C TYR A 78 -3.76 5.14 1.56
N ILE A 79 -3.27 5.53 2.72
CA ILE A 79 -3.05 4.59 3.82
C ILE A 79 -4.29 4.54 4.69
N SER A 80 -4.82 3.34 4.86
CA SER A 80 -5.94 3.11 5.76
C SER A 80 -5.47 2.96 7.20
N SER A 81 -4.27 2.42 7.39
CA SER A 81 -3.72 2.21 8.72
C SER A 81 -2.20 2.11 8.65
N LEU A 82 -1.53 2.75 9.58
CA LEU A 82 -0.08 2.64 9.76
C LEU A 82 0.19 2.58 11.25
N THR A 83 0.74 1.48 11.71
CA THR A 83 1.15 1.33 13.10
C THR A 83 2.59 0.86 13.16
N ALA A 84 3.31 1.32 14.18
CA ALA A 84 4.67 0.89 14.42
C ALA A 84 4.80 0.59 15.91
N SER A 85 5.36 -0.55 16.23
CA SER A 85 5.59 -0.96 17.61
C SER A 85 7.05 -1.31 17.83
N LYS A 86 7.59 -0.92 18.97
CA LYS A 86 8.96 -1.26 19.34
C LYS A 86 9.08 -2.73 19.69
N ILE A 87 10.16 -3.35 19.22
CA ILE A 87 10.46 -4.72 19.58
C ILE A 87 11.30 -4.69 20.84
N LYS A 88 10.82 -5.32 21.90
CA LYS A 88 11.50 -5.37 23.19
C LYS A 88 12.85 -6.05 23.05
N GLY A 89 13.90 -5.41 23.57
CA GLY A 89 15.26 -5.96 23.56
C GLY A 89 15.97 -5.87 22.22
N SER A 90 15.44 -5.15 21.25
CA SER A 90 15.96 -5.11 19.89
C SER A 90 16.82 -3.87 19.58
N ASN A 91 17.08 -3.03 20.57
CA ASN A 91 17.85 -1.80 20.38
C ASN A 91 17.23 -0.85 19.33
N GLY A 92 15.92 -0.64 19.45
CA GLY A 92 15.21 0.35 18.63
C GLY A 92 14.61 -0.17 17.33
N LYS A 93 14.57 -1.49 17.14
CA LYS A 93 13.90 -2.06 15.99
C LYS A 93 12.38 -1.98 16.13
N LEU A 94 11.71 -1.89 15.01
CA LEU A 94 10.26 -1.71 14.93
C LEU A 94 9.62 -2.79 14.08
N ASN A 95 8.41 -3.17 14.46
CA ASN A 95 7.49 -3.86 13.57
C ASN A 95 6.51 -2.83 13.03
N ILE A 96 6.35 -2.78 11.73
CA ILE A 96 5.52 -1.79 11.04
C ILE A 96 4.40 -2.52 10.31
N ASN A 97 3.17 -2.14 10.62
CA ASN A 97 1.99 -2.68 9.93
C ASN A 97 1.38 -1.57 9.09
N LEU A 98 1.22 -1.86 7.81
CA LEU A 98 0.69 -0.92 6.85
C LEU A 98 -0.49 -1.54 6.12
N ILE A 99 -1.64 -0.87 6.14
CA ILE A 99 -2.75 -1.21 5.26
C ILE A 99 -2.85 -0.10 4.23
N TYR A 100 -2.62 -0.49 2.98
CA TYR A 100 -2.58 0.44 1.86
C TYR A 100 -3.80 0.23 0.98
N THR A 101 -4.51 1.32 0.69
CA THR A 101 -5.71 1.27 -0.14
C THR A 101 -5.40 1.84 -1.51
N ASN A 102 -5.50 0.99 -2.51
CA ASN A 102 -5.37 1.39 -3.91
C ASN A 102 -6.75 1.68 -4.48
N LEU A 103 -6.89 2.84 -5.08
CA LEU A 103 -8.12 3.26 -5.75
C LEU A 103 -7.95 3.12 -7.25
N GLY A 104 -9.01 2.74 -7.92
CA GLY A 104 -8.99 2.62 -9.36
C GLY A 104 -10.36 2.69 -9.96
N MET A 105 -10.42 2.86 -11.27
CA MET A 105 -11.65 2.88 -12.02
C MET A 105 -11.88 1.54 -12.68
N ILE A 106 -13.05 0.96 -12.44
CA ILE A 106 -13.47 -0.26 -13.11
C ILE A 106 -14.26 0.18 -14.33
N LEU A 107 -13.69 -0.02 -15.51
CA LEU A 107 -14.35 0.33 -16.77
C LEU A 107 -15.25 -0.80 -17.20
N GLU A 108 -16.46 -0.47 -17.58
CA GLU A 108 -17.40 -1.43 -18.17
C GLU A 108 -17.22 -1.53 -19.68
#